data_a56796d1183bd0be27593dc704e43958
#
_entry.id   a56796d1183bd0be27593dc704e43958
#
_cell.length_a   1.000
_cell.length_b   1.000
_cell.length_c   1.000
_cell.angle_alpha   90.00
_cell.angle_beta   90.00
_cell.angle_gamma   90.00
#
_symmetry.space_group_name_H-M   'P 1'
#
loop_
_entity.id
_entity.type
_entity.pdbx_description
1 polymer ?
#
loop_
_entity_poly.entity_id
_entity_poly.type
_entity_poly.pdbx_seq_one_letter_code
_entity_poly.pdbx_strand_id
1 'polypeptide(L)'
;MAGPSFEEWISHLGLQQIDDPQIDKPVYRKTSSGELELSAEIEKKISTSLRNARDRRKIPRSKLAPMLGLSDQVYNRYENAVSRLTVGRLIHICEVLSISPVEILYPVAPHLWGEDQAEAETRMAIVEKLANFDGPTLQAILSFLHHLKTKENDEGGNGYDGAAPAAPSFSAAVHVANGSDIHGGK
;
A
#
# COMPACT_ATOMS: atom_id res chain seq x y z
N MET A 1 28.15 -0.97 21.45
CA MET A 1 28.02 0.21 20.56
C MET A 1 26.63 0.77 20.80
N ALA A 2 26.48 2.08 21.06
CA ALA A 2 25.18 2.72 21.12
C ALA A 2 24.56 2.72 19.71
N GLY A 3 23.27 2.44 19.63
CA GLY A 3 22.54 2.56 18.35
C GLY A 3 22.44 4.04 17.88
N PRO A 4 21.99 4.27 16.64
CA PRO A 4 21.83 5.63 16.10
C PRO A 4 20.86 6.45 16.96
N SER A 5 21.12 7.74 17.09
CA SER A 5 20.25 8.69 17.78
C SER A 5 18.92 8.89 17.07
N PHE A 6 17.96 9.54 17.72
CA PHE A 6 16.66 9.84 17.11
C PHE A 6 16.80 10.74 15.87
N GLU A 7 17.66 11.75 15.93
CA GLU A 7 17.94 12.67 14.84
C GLU A 7 18.63 11.97 13.67
N GLU A 8 19.55 11.05 13.94
CA GLU A 8 20.19 10.22 12.92
C GLU A 8 19.15 9.33 12.20
N TRP A 9 18.18 8.77 12.91
CA TRP A 9 17.09 8.01 12.31
C TRP A 9 16.20 8.87 11.41
N ILE A 10 15.79 10.06 11.87
CA ILE A 10 14.97 10.99 11.08
C ILE A 10 15.68 11.35 9.77
N SER A 11 16.97 11.72 9.87
CA SER A 11 17.79 12.08 8.71
C SER A 11 17.95 10.91 7.74
N HIS A 12 18.27 9.71 8.26
CA HIS A 12 18.45 8.50 7.46
C HIS A 12 17.17 8.09 6.70
N LEU A 13 16.00 8.25 7.33
CA LEU A 13 14.71 7.94 6.74
C LEU A 13 14.18 9.04 5.81
N GLY A 14 14.86 10.18 5.71
CA GLY A 14 14.44 11.33 4.90
C GLY A 14 13.11 11.94 5.41
N LEU A 15 12.91 11.94 6.73
CA LEU A 15 11.69 12.46 7.34
C LEU A 15 11.86 13.95 7.68
N GLN A 16 10.78 14.70 7.59
CA GLN A 16 10.69 16.09 8.01
C GLN A 16 9.62 16.24 9.09
N GLN A 17 9.94 17.08 10.07
CA GLN A 17 8.98 17.42 11.12
C GLN A 17 7.87 18.29 10.56
N ILE A 18 6.65 18.00 10.98
CA ILE A 18 5.44 18.75 10.64
C ILE A 18 4.60 18.96 11.90
N ASP A 19 4.02 20.14 12.03
CA ASP A 19 3.04 20.44 13.06
C ASP A 19 1.63 20.16 12.51
N ASP A 20 1.06 19.04 12.94
CA ASP A 20 -0.28 18.63 12.53
C ASP A 20 -1.31 19.10 13.57
N PRO A 21 -2.27 19.97 13.21
CA PRO A 21 -3.27 20.50 14.16
C PRO A 21 -4.15 19.44 14.82
N GLN A 22 -4.16 18.21 14.31
CA GLN A 22 -4.92 17.08 14.89
C GLN A 22 -4.09 16.22 15.85
N ILE A 23 -2.82 16.55 16.05
CA ILE A 23 -1.88 15.74 16.85
C ILE A 23 -1.08 16.67 17.76
N ASP A 24 -1.14 16.43 19.06
CA ASP A 24 -0.49 17.29 20.08
C ASP A 24 1.05 17.22 20.08
N LYS A 25 1.63 16.25 19.39
CA LYS A 25 3.07 16.01 19.34
C LYS A 25 3.60 16.20 17.92
N PRO A 26 4.88 16.60 17.77
CA PRO A 26 5.53 16.66 16.47
C PRO A 26 5.41 15.34 15.70
N VAL A 27 5.06 15.41 14.43
CA VAL A 27 4.94 14.27 13.53
C VAL A 27 6.05 14.36 12.48
N TYR A 28 6.61 13.22 12.11
CA TYR A 28 7.68 13.14 11.11
C TYR A 28 7.18 12.40 9.88
N ARG A 29 7.31 13.01 8.69
CA ARG A 29 6.78 12.47 7.43
C ARG A 29 7.74 12.63 6.28
N LYS A 30 7.60 11.76 5.27
CA LYS A 30 8.22 11.99 3.95
C LYS A 30 7.42 13.01 3.17
N THR A 31 8.11 13.84 2.37
CA THR A 31 7.45 14.72 1.42
C THR A 31 6.79 13.90 0.30
N SER A 32 5.59 14.33 -0.10
CA SER A 32 4.90 13.83 -1.28
C SER A 32 4.94 14.93 -2.34
N SER A 33 5.63 14.70 -3.46
CA SER A 33 5.79 15.71 -4.54
C SER A 33 6.33 17.07 -4.06
N GLY A 34 7.22 17.05 -3.05
CA GLY A 34 7.80 18.26 -2.47
C GLY A 34 6.97 18.92 -1.38
N GLU A 35 5.79 18.42 -1.07
CA GLU A 35 4.91 18.94 -0.01
C GLU A 35 4.74 17.93 1.14
N LEU A 36 4.56 18.47 2.34
CA LEU A 36 4.23 17.70 3.54
C LEU A 36 2.71 17.70 3.74
N GLU A 37 2.11 16.52 3.71
CA GLU A 37 0.66 16.38 3.85
C GLU A 37 0.24 16.22 5.31
N LEU A 38 -0.75 16.99 5.75
CA LEU A 38 -1.39 16.87 7.06
C LEU A 38 -2.30 15.62 7.11
N SER A 39 -2.54 15.12 8.32
CA SER A 39 -3.42 13.96 8.53
C SER A 39 -4.82 14.18 7.95
N ALA A 40 -5.37 15.39 8.07
CA ALA A 40 -6.68 15.74 7.50
C ALA A 40 -6.72 15.64 5.97
N GLU A 41 -5.63 16.01 5.30
CA GLU A 41 -5.52 15.95 3.84
C GLU A 41 -5.47 14.51 3.36
N ILE A 42 -4.71 13.67 4.06
CA ILE A 42 -4.65 12.22 3.78
C ILE A 42 -6.03 11.57 3.96
N GLU A 43 -6.73 11.85 5.07
CA GLU A 43 -8.08 11.33 5.29
C GLU A 43 -9.05 11.76 4.17
N LYS A 44 -8.94 13.01 3.71
CA LYS A 44 -9.72 13.51 2.57
C LYS A 44 -9.39 12.80 1.26
N LYS A 45 -8.11 12.53 0.99
CA LYS A 45 -7.68 11.77 -0.18
C LYS A 45 -8.18 10.32 -0.11
N ILE A 46 -8.08 9.65 1.04
CA ILE A 46 -8.63 8.30 1.26
C ILE A 46 -10.14 8.28 0.97
N SER A 47 -10.87 9.23 1.52
CA SER A 47 -12.33 9.35 1.34
C SER A 47 -12.71 9.57 -0.13
N THR A 48 -11.95 10.39 -0.84
CA THR A 48 -12.13 10.63 -2.27
C THR A 48 -11.85 9.37 -3.09
N SER A 49 -10.75 8.66 -2.81
CA SER A 49 -10.40 7.40 -3.48
C SER A 49 -11.45 6.33 -3.24
N LEU A 50 -11.97 6.24 -2.02
CA LEU A 50 -13.05 5.33 -1.65
C LEU A 50 -14.32 5.59 -2.46
N ARG A 51 -14.75 6.85 -2.53
CA ARG A 51 -15.91 7.26 -3.33
C ARG A 51 -15.71 6.92 -4.81
N ASN A 52 -14.56 7.28 -5.37
CA ASN A 52 -14.22 7.00 -6.77
C ASN A 52 -14.23 5.51 -7.09
N ALA A 53 -13.72 4.67 -6.18
CA ALA A 53 -13.73 3.22 -6.34
C ALA A 53 -15.17 2.67 -6.38
N ARG A 54 -16.03 3.08 -5.46
CA ARG A 54 -17.45 2.71 -5.46
C ARG A 54 -18.17 3.18 -6.73
N ASP A 55 -17.94 4.43 -7.14
CA ASP A 55 -18.59 5.00 -8.34
C ASP A 55 -18.16 4.28 -9.62
N ARG A 56 -16.87 3.90 -9.75
CA ARG A 56 -16.39 3.04 -10.86
C ARG A 56 -17.14 1.70 -10.92
N ARG A 57 -17.46 1.11 -9.76
CA ARG A 57 -18.27 -0.12 -9.67
C ARG A 57 -19.76 0.11 -9.87
N LYS A 58 -20.20 1.37 -10.00
CA LYS A 58 -21.61 1.79 -10.17
C LYS A 58 -22.52 1.26 -9.06
N ILE A 59 -22.00 1.13 -7.84
CA ILE A 59 -22.77 0.68 -6.68
C ILE A 59 -23.22 1.90 -5.88
N PRO A 60 -24.54 2.15 -5.73
CA PRO A 60 -25.03 3.24 -4.90
C PRO A 60 -24.73 2.95 -3.41
N ARG A 61 -24.50 4.01 -2.61
CA ARG A 61 -24.22 3.90 -1.17
C ARG A 61 -25.29 3.08 -0.44
N SER A 62 -26.56 3.30 -0.78
CA SER A 62 -27.70 2.59 -0.18
C SER A 62 -27.66 1.07 -0.40
N LYS A 63 -26.90 0.58 -1.37
CA LYS A 63 -26.68 -0.85 -1.60
C LYS A 63 -25.39 -1.32 -0.93
N LEU A 64 -24.33 -0.53 -0.96
CA LEU A 64 -23.04 -0.90 -0.38
C LEU A 64 -23.08 -0.91 1.16
N ALA A 65 -23.65 0.10 1.77
CA ALA A 65 -23.66 0.25 3.23
C ALA A 65 -24.26 -0.96 3.97
N PRO A 66 -25.43 -1.52 3.58
CA PRO A 66 -25.96 -2.73 4.22
C PRO A 66 -25.05 -3.96 4.08
N MET A 67 -24.33 -4.11 2.96
CA MET A 67 -23.37 -5.23 2.77
C MET A 67 -22.22 -5.14 3.76
N LEU A 68 -21.90 -3.93 4.24
CA LEU A 68 -20.88 -3.68 5.25
C LEU A 68 -21.42 -3.69 6.69
N GLY A 69 -22.73 -3.98 6.87
CA GLY A 69 -23.40 -3.88 8.17
C GLY A 69 -23.53 -2.43 8.67
N LEU A 70 -23.66 -1.47 7.77
CA LEU A 70 -23.71 -0.04 8.07
C LEU A 70 -25.02 0.59 7.56
N SER A 71 -25.43 1.72 8.18
CA SER A 71 -26.40 2.61 7.56
C SER A 71 -25.75 3.47 6.46
N ASP A 72 -26.55 3.96 5.51
CA ASP A 72 -26.10 4.88 4.46
C ASP A 72 -25.42 6.13 5.05
N GLN A 73 -25.96 6.66 6.15
CA GLN A 73 -25.38 7.82 6.83
C GLN A 73 -23.97 7.54 7.40
N VAL A 74 -23.76 6.36 8.00
CA VAL A 74 -22.46 5.98 8.55
C VAL A 74 -21.45 5.81 7.43
N TYR A 75 -21.81 5.13 6.35
CA TYR A 75 -20.92 4.98 5.19
C TYR A 75 -20.62 6.34 4.52
N ASN A 76 -21.61 7.22 4.40
CA ASN A 76 -21.43 8.58 3.89
C ASN A 76 -20.39 9.40 4.68
N ARG A 77 -20.25 9.17 6.00
CA ARG A 77 -19.23 9.83 6.81
C ARG A 77 -17.82 9.42 6.42
N TYR A 78 -17.60 8.18 5.96
CA TYR A 78 -16.32 7.74 5.41
C TYR A 78 -16.00 8.45 4.09
N GLU A 79 -16.96 8.56 3.18
CA GLU A 79 -16.75 9.22 1.88
C GLU A 79 -16.59 10.75 1.96
N ASN A 80 -16.88 11.36 3.11
CA ASN A 80 -16.75 12.80 3.33
C ASN A 80 -15.65 13.15 4.36
N ALA A 81 -14.78 12.21 4.73
CA ALA A 81 -13.73 12.39 5.73
C ALA A 81 -14.25 12.88 7.12
N VAL A 82 -15.53 12.63 7.45
CA VAL A 82 -16.11 12.94 8.75
C VAL A 82 -15.77 11.88 9.79
N SER A 83 -15.51 10.65 9.35
CA SER A 83 -15.06 9.55 10.19
C SER A 83 -13.85 8.89 9.55
N ARG A 84 -12.83 8.60 10.36
CA ARG A 84 -11.63 7.88 9.94
C ARG A 84 -11.95 6.44 9.58
N LEU A 85 -11.34 5.96 8.51
CA LEU A 85 -11.47 4.57 8.08
C LEU A 85 -10.44 3.70 8.80
N THR A 86 -10.89 2.65 9.48
CA THR A 86 -9.96 1.66 10.03
C THR A 86 -9.48 0.72 8.93
N VAL A 87 -8.28 0.14 9.10
CA VAL A 87 -7.72 -0.84 8.14
C VAL A 87 -8.67 -2.04 7.95
N GLY A 88 -9.28 -2.56 9.03
CA GLY A 88 -10.24 -3.66 8.92
C GLY A 88 -11.48 -3.28 8.11
N ARG A 89 -11.95 -2.04 8.25
CA ARG A 89 -13.06 -1.54 7.44
C ARG A 89 -12.66 -1.35 5.98
N LEU A 90 -11.46 -0.87 5.70
CA LEU A 90 -10.93 -0.78 4.34
C LEU A 90 -10.90 -2.15 3.65
N ILE A 91 -10.36 -3.18 4.32
CA ILE A 91 -10.32 -4.54 3.80
C ILE A 91 -11.74 -5.02 3.44
N HIS A 92 -12.70 -4.91 4.37
CA HIS A 92 -14.08 -5.33 4.12
C HIS A 92 -14.74 -4.59 2.94
N ILE A 93 -14.47 -3.28 2.79
CA ILE A 93 -14.95 -2.52 1.63
C ILE A 93 -14.31 -3.04 0.33
N CYS A 94 -13.01 -3.31 0.33
CA CYS A 94 -12.32 -3.86 -0.83
C CYS A 94 -12.88 -5.23 -1.24
N GLU A 95 -13.19 -6.09 -0.28
CA GLU A 95 -13.84 -7.39 -0.52
C GLU A 95 -15.21 -7.21 -1.22
N VAL A 96 -16.07 -6.36 -0.67
CA VAL A 96 -17.42 -6.11 -1.23
C VAL A 96 -17.36 -5.45 -2.60
N LEU A 97 -16.43 -4.54 -2.83
CA LEU A 97 -16.22 -3.89 -4.12
C LEU A 97 -15.44 -4.73 -5.12
N SER A 98 -14.85 -5.86 -4.68
CA SER A 98 -13.92 -6.68 -5.47
C SER A 98 -12.80 -5.85 -6.09
N ILE A 99 -12.10 -5.09 -5.25
CA ILE A 99 -10.97 -4.24 -5.62
C ILE A 99 -9.75 -4.55 -4.75
N SER A 100 -8.56 -4.23 -5.26
CA SER A 100 -7.35 -4.24 -4.44
C SER A 100 -7.32 -3.02 -3.51
N PRO A 101 -6.85 -3.16 -2.23
CA PRO A 101 -6.57 -2.01 -1.37
C PRO A 101 -5.63 -0.98 -2.02
N VAL A 102 -4.78 -1.40 -2.93
CA VAL A 102 -3.88 -0.54 -3.70
C VAL A 102 -4.65 0.49 -4.52
N GLU A 103 -5.83 0.15 -5.06
CA GLU A 103 -6.68 1.10 -5.79
C GLU A 103 -7.14 2.29 -4.94
N ILE A 104 -7.22 2.10 -3.62
CA ILE A 104 -7.57 3.16 -2.67
C ILE A 104 -6.32 3.91 -2.20
N LEU A 105 -5.23 3.18 -1.89
CA LEU A 105 -4.06 3.73 -1.19
C LEU A 105 -3.04 4.39 -2.13
N TYR A 106 -2.89 3.88 -3.37
CA TYR A 106 -1.92 4.44 -4.30
C TYR A 106 -2.17 5.93 -4.63
N PRO A 107 -3.42 6.37 -4.95
CA PRO A 107 -3.66 7.79 -5.22
C PRO A 107 -3.47 8.71 -4.01
N VAL A 108 -3.43 8.12 -2.81
CA VAL A 108 -3.25 8.86 -1.55
C VAL A 108 -1.77 9.11 -1.26
N ALA A 109 -0.93 8.13 -1.52
CA ALA A 109 0.49 8.17 -1.15
C ALA A 109 1.39 7.59 -2.25
N PRO A 110 1.40 8.16 -3.47
CA PRO A 110 2.18 7.64 -4.60
C PRO A 110 3.69 7.59 -4.29
N HIS A 111 4.20 8.50 -3.45
CA HIS A 111 5.59 8.53 -3.00
C HIS A 111 6.06 7.30 -2.19
N LEU A 112 5.15 6.42 -1.79
CA LEU A 112 5.49 5.13 -1.17
C LEU A 112 5.74 4.02 -2.21
N TRP A 113 5.51 4.30 -3.49
CA TRP A 113 5.55 3.32 -4.58
C TRP A 113 6.70 3.54 -5.57
N GLY A 114 7.42 4.65 -5.45
CA GLY A 114 8.58 4.98 -6.29
C GLY A 114 9.34 6.17 -5.74
N GLU A 115 10.55 6.36 -6.21
CA GLU A 115 11.39 7.50 -5.82
C GLU A 115 10.88 8.81 -6.45
N ASP A 116 10.27 8.69 -7.64
CA ASP A 116 9.59 9.78 -8.33
C ASP A 116 8.21 9.35 -8.85
N GLN A 117 7.47 10.31 -9.40
CA GLN A 117 6.11 10.07 -9.92
C GLN A 117 6.11 9.08 -11.10
N ALA A 118 7.07 9.15 -12.01
CA ALA A 118 7.14 8.30 -13.18
C ALA A 118 7.41 6.83 -12.80
N GLU A 119 8.29 6.61 -11.83
CA GLU A 119 8.54 5.28 -11.29
C GLU A 119 7.33 4.73 -10.55
N ALA A 120 6.67 5.53 -9.73
CA ALA A 120 5.45 5.13 -9.03
C ALA A 120 4.33 4.72 -10.01
N GLU A 121 4.12 5.49 -11.07
CA GLU A 121 3.16 5.20 -12.14
C GLU A 121 3.52 3.91 -12.89
N THR A 122 4.79 3.72 -13.21
CA THR A 122 5.28 2.50 -13.87
C THR A 122 5.05 1.27 -13.02
N ARG A 123 5.39 1.32 -11.73
CA ARG A 123 5.16 0.22 -10.79
C ARG A 123 3.68 -0.10 -10.68
N MET A 124 2.82 0.92 -10.59
CA MET A 124 1.38 0.72 -10.50
C MET A 124 0.81 0.09 -11.78
N ALA A 125 1.23 0.55 -12.96
CA ALA A 125 0.82 -0.04 -14.22
C ALA A 125 1.20 -1.53 -14.32
N ILE A 126 2.37 -1.91 -13.80
CA ILE A 126 2.78 -3.33 -13.70
C ILE A 126 1.84 -4.10 -12.78
N VAL A 127 1.55 -3.59 -11.58
CA VAL A 127 0.64 -4.24 -10.61
C VAL A 127 -0.76 -4.45 -11.24
N GLU A 128 -1.31 -3.45 -11.91
CA GLU A 128 -2.60 -3.54 -12.59
C GLU A 128 -2.60 -4.59 -13.72
N LYS A 129 -1.52 -4.68 -14.47
CA LYS A 129 -1.37 -5.69 -15.52
C LYS A 129 -1.30 -7.10 -14.94
N LEU A 130 -0.53 -7.27 -13.86
CA LEU A 130 -0.36 -8.57 -13.19
C LEU A 130 -1.69 -9.09 -12.61
N ALA A 131 -2.58 -8.22 -12.17
CA ALA A 131 -3.88 -8.61 -11.62
C ALA A 131 -4.79 -9.39 -12.59
N ASN A 132 -4.51 -9.31 -13.90
CA ASN A 132 -5.31 -9.98 -14.94
C ASN A 132 -4.73 -11.33 -15.41
N PHE A 133 -3.58 -11.76 -14.89
CA PHE A 133 -2.96 -13.02 -15.25
C PHE A 133 -3.37 -14.16 -14.32
N ASP A 134 -3.39 -15.38 -14.87
CA ASP A 134 -3.58 -16.60 -14.10
C ASP A 134 -2.32 -17.00 -13.31
N GLY A 135 -2.48 -17.94 -12.37
CA GLY A 135 -1.39 -18.39 -11.51
C GLY A 135 -0.16 -18.92 -12.27
N PRO A 136 -0.30 -19.80 -13.26
CA PRO A 136 0.83 -20.29 -14.08
C PRO A 136 1.59 -19.15 -14.77
N THR A 137 0.90 -18.19 -15.37
CA THR A 137 1.52 -17.03 -16.01
C THR A 137 2.26 -16.15 -15.01
N LEU A 138 1.69 -15.92 -13.81
CA LEU A 138 2.35 -15.17 -12.74
C LEU A 138 3.64 -15.88 -12.28
N GLN A 139 3.66 -17.21 -12.18
CA GLN A 139 4.84 -17.97 -11.84
C GLN A 139 5.94 -17.86 -12.92
N ALA A 140 5.57 -17.88 -14.20
CA ALA A 140 6.52 -17.68 -15.30
C ALA A 140 7.14 -16.27 -15.25
N ILE A 141 6.34 -15.25 -15.02
CA ILE A 141 6.80 -13.86 -14.86
C ILE A 141 7.75 -13.75 -13.67
N LEU A 142 7.40 -14.33 -12.53
CA LEU A 142 8.24 -14.31 -11.33
C LEU A 142 9.60 -15.00 -11.59
N SER A 143 9.58 -16.16 -12.25
CA SER A 143 10.81 -16.87 -12.64
C SER A 143 11.70 -16.05 -13.57
N PHE A 144 11.11 -15.35 -14.54
CA PHE A 144 11.83 -14.44 -15.43
C PHE A 144 12.49 -13.30 -14.66
N LEU A 145 11.78 -12.66 -13.74
CA LEU A 145 12.30 -11.58 -12.90
C LEU A 145 13.47 -12.05 -12.02
N HIS A 146 13.41 -13.26 -11.48
CA HIS A 146 14.52 -13.84 -10.73
C HIS A 146 15.77 -14.02 -11.61
N HIS A 147 15.62 -14.45 -12.87
CA HIS A 147 16.76 -14.61 -13.79
C HIS A 147 17.39 -13.25 -14.16
N LEU A 148 16.60 -12.20 -14.32
CA LEU A 148 17.12 -10.85 -14.58
C LEU A 148 18.01 -10.37 -13.44
N LYS A 149 17.54 -10.51 -12.19
CA LYS A 149 18.29 -10.09 -11.01
C LYS A 149 19.59 -10.86 -10.80
N THR A 150 19.62 -12.14 -11.19
CA THR A 150 20.84 -12.97 -11.10
C THR A 150 21.90 -12.51 -12.11
N LYS A 151 21.49 -12.15 -13.34
CA LYS A 151 22.42 -11.62 -14.36
C LYS A 151 23.04 -10.28 -13.97
N GLU A 152 22.29 -9.36 -13.37
CA GLU A 152 22.84 -8.08 -12.91
C GLU A 152 23.91 -8.27 -11.83
N ASN A 153 23.76 -9.27 -10.95
CA ASN A 153 24.76 -9.60 -9.93
C ASN A 153 26.04 -10.27 -10.51
N ASP A 154 25.91 -11.02 -11.59
CA ASP A 154 27.07 -11.69 -12.25
C ASP A 154 27.86 -10.73 -13.14
N GLU A 155 27.21 -9.72 -13.75
CA GLU A 155 27.90 -8.75 -14.62
C GLU A 155 28.44 -7.54 -13.83
N GLY A 156 27.95 -7.27 -12.61
CA GLY A 156 28.37 -6.20 -11.71
C GLY A 156 29.59 -6.46 -10.86
N GLY A 157 30.29 -7.60 -11.05
CA GLY A 157 31.47 -8.04 -10.28
C GLY A 157 32.76 -7.31 -10.61
N ASN A 158 32.78 -5.97 -10.77
CA ASN A 158 34.04 -5.22 -10.78
C ASN A 158 33.84 -3.80 -10.21
N GLY A 159 34.12 -3.66 -8.94
CA GLY A 159 34.60 -2.44 -8.30
C GLY A 159 33.60 -1.33 -8.09
N TYR A 160 32.77 -1.43 -7.02
CA TYR A 160 32.44 -0.27 -6.20
C TYR A 160 32.15 -0.74 -4.76
N ASP A 161 33.17 -0.53 -3.92
CA ASP A 161 33.05 -0.64 -2.46
C ASP A 161 32.34 0.64 -1.95
N GLY A 162 31.02 0.60 -1.94
CA GLY A 162 30.16 1.64 -1.43
C GLY A 162 28.88 1.02 -0.92
N ALA A 163 28.85 0.69 0.38
CA ALA A 163 27.71 0.11 1.05
C ALA A 163 26.49 1.05 0.94
N ALA A 164 25.63 0.80 -0.03
CA ALA A 164 24.27 1.31 0.00
C ALA A 164 23.50 0.57 1.10
N PRO A 165 22.72 1.27 1.96
CA PRO A 165 21.94 0.62 3.00
C PRO A 165 20.87 -0.27 2.37
N ALA A 166 20.85 -1.53 2.81
CA ALA A 166 19.89 -2.53 2.37
C ALA A 166 18.44 -2.00 2.57
N ALA A 167 17.71 -1.94 1.48
CA ALA A 167 16.26 -1.75 1.53
C ALA A 167 15.63 -2.88 2.37
N PRO A 168 14.59 -2.61 3.17
CA PRO A 168 13.96 -3.63 3.99
C PRO A 168 13.43 -4.73 3.09
N SER A 169 13.99 -5.94 3.24
CA SER A 169 13.51 -7.13 2.57
C SER A 169 12.11 -7.48 3.10
N PHE A 170 11.08 -7.26 2.30
CA PHE A 170 9.77 -7.87 2.54
C PHE A 170 9.88 -9.37 2.25
N SER A 171 10.31 -10.14 3.24
CA SER A 171 10.17 -11.60 3.21
C SER A 171 8.74 -11.95 3.56
N ALA A 172 7.88 -12.00 2.55
CA ALA A 172 6.58 -12.64 2.68
C ALA A 172 6.78 -14.15 2.61
N ALA A 173 7.04 -14.78 3.73
CA ALA A 173 6.89 -16.21 3.88
C ALA A 173 5.38 -16.53 3.88
N VAL A 174 4.81 -16.73 2.68
CA VAL A 174 3.49 -17.32 2.53
C VAL A 174 3.64 -18.81 2.82
N HIS A 175 3.38 -19.19 4.06
CA HIS A 175 3.15 -20.59 4.42
C HIS A 175 1.75 -20.97 3.92
N VAL A 176 1.69 -21.60 2.75
CA VAL A 176 0.46 -22.29 2.31
C VAL A 176 0.36 -23.57 3.14
N ALA A 177 -0.46 -23.51 4.19
CA ALA A 177 -0.88 -24.71 4.90
C ALA A 177 -1.82 -25.50 3.99
N ASN A 178 -1.33 -26.56 3.40
CA ASN A 178 -2.13 -27.60 2.75
C ASN A 178 -2.94 -28.34 3.84
N GLY A 179 -4.19 -27.95 3.99
CA GLY A 179 -5.16 -28.65 4.84
C GLY A 179 -5.93 -29.70 4.03
N SER A 180 -5.34 -30.88 3.85
CA SER A 180 -6.07 -32.09 3.56
C SER A 180 -5.97 -32.95 4.81
N ASP A 181 -7.10 -33.09 5.53
CA ASP A 181 -7.57 -34.34 6.17
C ASP A 181 -8.82 -34.02 7.00
N ILE A 182 -9.98 -34.22 6.37
CA ILE A 182 -11.20 -34.51 7.10
C ILE A 182 -11.61 -35.94 6.70
N HIS A 183 -11.19 -36.93 7.50
CA HIS A 183 -11.83 -38.23 7.54
C HIS A 183 -12.41 -38.44 8.94
N GLY A 184 -13.70 -38.45 9.13
CA GLY A 184 -14.53 -39.56 9.37
C GLY A 184 -14.58 -40.00 10.84
N GLY A 185 -15.80 -40.15 11.36
CA GLY A 185 -16.04 -41.14 12.40
C GLY A 185 -16.98 -40.72 13.53
N LYS A 186 -18.23 -41.20 13.40
CA LYS A 186 -19.28 -41.50 14.38
C LYS A 186 -20.03 -40.35 15.03
#